data_327f2c40b5abce35062f4367e2dd2c03
#
_entry.id   327f2c40b5abce35062f4367e2dd2c03
#
_cell.length_a   1.000
_cell.length_b   1.000
_cell.length_c   1.000
_cell.angle_alpha   90.00
_cell.angle_beta   90.00
_cell.angle_gamma   90.00
#
_symmetry.space_group_name_H-M   'P 1'
#
loop_
_entity.id
_entity.type
_entity.pdbx_description
1 polymer ?
#
loop_
_entity_poly.entity_id
_entity_poly.type
_entity_poly.pdbx_seq_one_letter_code
_entity_poly.pdbx_strand_id
1 'polypeptide(L)'
;MLFRSERRWRAARLAGLTDVPVVVIEADDKKAMELALIENLQRSDLNPIEEALGYQELMGTYEMTQEQAAARVGKSRPAVANALRLLSLSPAVLELVKDGSLSAGHARALLPVKDEAQQLSIAQKVMALGLSVRQTEALCKKLTKQAQPVKEQPPQVDYLAECEKELTAGLGRKVRIVSGKRKGRIELEYYGQDDLQQLYDALHTIRKKEQH
;
A
#
# COMPACT_ATOMS: atom_id res chain seq x y z
N MET A 1 -42.84 4.74 20.11
CA MET A 1 -42.59 5.57 18.91
C MET A 1 -41.28 6.34 19.15
N LEU A 2 -40.19 5.98 18.49
CA LEU A 2 -38.91 6.67 18.66
C LEU A 2 -38.88 7.88 17.72
N PHE A 3 -38.76 9.10 18.30
CA PHE A 3 -38.72 10.33 17.53
C PHE A 3 -37.23 10.63 17.14
N ARG A 4 -36.90 10.45 15.89
CA ARG A 4 -35.52 10.54 15.39
C ARG A 4 -34.99 11.95 15.15
N SER A 5 -35.81 12.98 15.40
CA SER A 5 -35.43 14.36 15.10
C SER A 5 -35.91 15.31 16.21
N GLU A 6 -35.47 15.04 17.44
CA GLU A 6 -35.85 15.84 18.60
C GLU A 6 -35.57 17.34 18.38
N ARG A 7 -34.45 17.69 17.75
CA ARG A 7 -34.08 19.09 17.42
C ARG A 7 -35.08 19.73 16.46
N ARG A 8 -35.50 19.01 15.38
CA ARG A 8 -36.48 19.50 14.41
C ARG A 8 -37.88 19.59 15.06
N TRP A 9 -38.24 18.61 15.87
CA TRP A 9 -39.52 18.65 16.61
C TRP A 9 -39.54 19.83 17.59
N ARG A 10 -38.48 20.06 18.35
CA ARG A 10 -38.40 21.22 19.25
C ARG A 10 -38.46 22.54 18.48
N ALA A 11 -37.76 22.64 17.34
CA ALA A 11 -37.80 23.82 16.48
C ALA A 11 -39.21 24.08 15.91
N ALA A 12 -39.88 23.03 15.41
CA ALA A 12 -41.25 23.14 14.92
C ALA A 12 -42.21 23.60 16.01
N ARG A 13 -42.07 23.06 17.24
CA ARG A 13 -42.85 23.47 18.39
C ARG A 13 -42.59 24.94 18.79
N LEU A 14 -41.36 25.38 18.79
CA LEU A 14 -40.98 26.77 19.03
C LEU A 14 -41.52 27.72 17.94
N ALA A 15 -41.59 27.24 16.70
CA ALA A 15 -42.18 27.97 15.58
C ALA A 15 -43.72 27.96 15.58
N GLY A 16 -44.37 27.34 16.57
CA GLY A 16 -45.82 27.30 16.68
C GLY A 16 -46.53 26.36 15.70
N LEU A 17 -45.81 25.45 15.07
CA LEU A 17 -46.42 24.47 14.15
C LEU A 17 -47.19 23.41 14.95
N THR A 18 -48.45 23.19 14.59
CA THR A 18 -49.34 22.18 15.19
C THR A 18 -49.12 20.80 14.55
N ASP A 19 -48.76 20.78 13.28
CA ASP A 19 -48.58 19.58 12.50
C ASP A 19 -47.24 19.62 11.74
N VAL A 20 -46.57 18.48 11.70
CA VAL A 20 -45.29 18.31 10.96
C VAL A 20 -45.37 17.05 10.09
N PRO A 21 -44.90 17.10 8.84
CA PRO A 21 -44.85 15.91 7.99
C PRO A 21 -43.84 14.90 8.55
N VAL A 22 -44.29 13.65 8.72
CA VAL A 22 -43.45 12.56 9.23
C VAL A 22 -43.57 11.33 8.31
N VAL A 23 -42.50 10.56 8.23
CA VAL A 23 -42.51 9.22 7.62
C VAL A 23 -42.48 8.21 8.75
N VAL A 24 -43.52 7.40 8.84
CA VAL A 24 -43.58 6.30 9.80
C VAL A 24 -42.96 5.07 9.18
N ILE A 25 -41.93 4.53 9.84
CA ILE A 25 -41.21 3.32 9.39
C ILE A 25 -41.43 2.26 10.49
N GLU A 26 -41.94 1.10 10.12
CA GLU A 26 -41.93 -0.06 10.99
C GLU A 26 -40.52 -0.64 11.07
N ALA A 27 -39.92 -0.58 12.24
CA ALA A 27 -38.58 -1.08 12.50
C ALA A 27 -38.52 -1.58 13.95
N ASP A 28 -37.80 -2.70 14.14
CA ASP A 28 -37.37 -3.11 15.47
C ASP A 28 -36.23 -2.18 15.98
N ASP A 29 -35.88 -2.32 17.24
CA ASP A 29 -34.87 -1.47 17.88
C ASP A 29 -33.50 -1.58 17.15
N LYS A 30 -33.12 -2.77 16.69
CA LYS A 30 -31.89 -3.01 15.95
C LYS A 30 -31.88 -2.24 14.62
N LYS A 31 -32.98 -2.30 13.89
CA LYS A 31 -33.17 -1.58 12.62
C LYS A 31 -33.22 -0.08 12.80
N ALA A 32 -33.89 0.38 13.88
CA ALA A 32 -33.94 1.79 14.22
C ALA A 32 -32.53 2.36 14.52
N MET A 33 -31.70 1.62 15.25
CA MET A 33 -30.30 1.99 15.53
C MET A 33 -29.45 1.96 14.27
N GLU A 34 -29.55 0.93 13.40
CA GLU A 34 -28.87 0.87 12.11
C GLU A 34 -29.15 2.12 11.26
N LEU A 35 -30.44 2.44 11.11
CA LEU A 35 -30.84 3.61 10.34
C LEU A 35 -30.34 4.93 10.97
N ALA A 36 -30.22 5.02 12.32
CA ALA A 36 -29.64 6.18 12.99
C ALA A 36 -28.14 6.32 12.71
N LEU A 37 -27.42 5.21 12.73
CA LEU A 37 -25.99 5.20 12.44
C LEU A 37 -25.73 5.57 10.98
N ILE A 38 -26.51 5.04 10.03
CA ILE A 38 -26.39 5.38 8.60
C ILE A 38 -26.67 6.88 8.38
N GLU A 39 -27.74 7.43 9.00
CA GLU A 39 -28.02 8.87 8.89
C GLU A 39 -26.83 9.71 9.41
N ASN A 40 -26.28 9.33 10.57
CA ASN A 40 -25.14 10.03 11.14
C ASN A 40 -23.92 9.95 10.22
N LEU A 41 -23.65 8.79 9.59
CA LEU A 41 -22.56 8.61 8.62
C LEU A 41 -22.74 9.38 7.31
N GLN A 42 -23.96 9.76 6.97
CA GLN A 42 -24.25 10.58 5.79
C GLN A 42 -24.07 12.08 6.03
N ARG A 43 -23.72 12.49 7.26
CA ARG A 43 -23.44 13.90 7.57
C ARG A 43 -22.14 14.33 6.89
N SER A 44 -22.13 15.57 6.42
CA SER A 44 -20.97 16.17 5.73
C SER A 44 -19.88 16.72 6.66
N ASP A 45 -20.14 16.75 7.97
CA ASP A 45 -19.29 17.36 8.98
C ASP A 45 -18.47 16.34 9.81
N LEU A 46 -18.54 15.05 9.46
CA LEU A 46 -17.74 14.02 10.11
C LEU A 46 -16.26 14.13 9.78
N ASN A 47 -15.40 13.97 10.79
CA ASN A 47 -13.99 13.78 10.52
C ASN A 47 -13.69 12.36 9.99
N PRO A 48 -12.55 12.14 9.30
CA PRO A 48 -12.22 10.85 8.69
C PRO A 48 -12.15 9.67 9.67
N ILE A 49 -11.84 9.93 10.93
CA ILE A 49 -11.76 8.88 11.97
C ILE A 49 -13.17 8.52 12.49
N GLU A 50 -14.04 9.50 12.68
CA GLU A 50 -15.45 9.25 13.02
C GLU A 50 -16.15 8.45 11.92
N GLU A 51 -15.91 8.80 10.66
CA GLU A 51 -16.42 8.07 9.51
C GLU A 51 -15.94 6.61 9.52
N ALA A 52 -14.65 6.38 9.79
CA ALA A 52 -14.06 5.05 9.86
C ALA A 52 -14.63 4.20 11.02
N LEU A 53 -14.80 4.80 12.20
CA LEU A 53 -15.41 4.14 13.36
C LEU A 53 -16.88 3.77 13.10
N GLY A 54 -17.63 4.64 12.46
CA GLY A 54 -19.01 4.34 12.08
C GLY A 54 -19.11 3.18 11.08
N TYR A 55 -18.17 3.07 10.11
CA TYR A 55 -18.12 1.89 9.23
C TYR A 55 -17.75 0.63 10.00
N GLN A 56 -16.81 0.72 10.95
CA GLN A 56 -16.45 -0.41 11.80
C GLN A 56 -17.65 -0.89 12.63
N GLU A 57 -18.44 0.03 13.17
CA GLU A 57 -19.65 -0.27 13.94
C GLU A 57 -20.72 -0.93 13.06
N LEU A 58 -20.99 -0.41 11.85
CA LEU A 58 -21.91 -1.04 10.89
C LEU A 58 -21.50 -2.48 10.57
N MET A 59 -20.21 -2.73 10.37
CA MET A 59 -19.71 -4.06 10.05
C MET A 59 -19.74 -5.00 11.27
N GLY A 60 -19.38 -4.51 12.46
CA GLY A 60 -19.29 -5.33 13.67
C GLY A 60 -20.66 -5.64 14.27
N THR A 61 -21.52 -4.62 14.43
CA THR A 61 -22.84 -4.76 15.12
C THR A 61 -23.90 -5.34 14.21
N TYR A 62 -23.85 -5.03 12.92
CA TYR A 62 -24.86 -5.45 11.94
C TYR A 62 -24.36 -6.51 10.97
N GLU A 63 -23.18 -7.07 11.21
CA GLU A 63 -22.56 -8.16 10.42
C GLU A 63 -22.52 -7.87 8.91
N MET A 64 -22.34 -6.60 8.56
CA MET A 64 -22.28 -6.16 7.17
C MET A 64 -20.91 -6.37 6.56
N THR A 65 -20.85 -6.78 5.31
CA THR A 65 -19.62 -6.71 4.51
C THR A 65 -19.30 -5.26 4.15
N GLN A 66 -18.03 -4.98 3.77
CA GLN A 66 -17.63 -3.64 3.30
C GLN A 66 -18.47 -3.15 2.12
N GLU A 67 -18.90 -4.07 1.26
CA GLU A 67 -19.74 -3.77 0.10
C GLU A 67 -21.15 -3.38 0.51
N GLN A 68 -21.74 -4.12 1.44
CA GLN A 68 -23.06 -3.80 1.99
C GLN A 68 -23.05 -2.47 2.76
N ALA A 69 -22.04 -2.23 3.61
CA ALA A 69 -21.88 -0.96 4.31
C ALA A 69 -21.74 0.21 3.33
N ALA A 70 -20.91 0.06 2.29
CA ALA A 70 -20.73 1.07 1.25
C ALA A 70 -22.04 1.39 0.53
N ALA A 71 -22.77 0.36 0.09
CA ALA A 71 -24.07 0.54 -0.57
C ALA A 71 -25.08 1.27 0.33
N ARG A 72 -25.11 0.94 1.65
CA ARG A 72 -26.03 1.55 2.62
C ARG A 72 -25.77 3.04 2.85
N VAL A 73 -24.49 3.45 2.86
CA VAL A 73 -24.14 4.87 3.09
C VAL A 73 -23.98 5.66 1.78
N GLY A 74 -24.16 5.03 0.62
CA GLY A 74 -24.01 5.70 -0.69
C GLY A 74 -22.55 6.01 -1.06
N LYS A 75 -21.60 5.21 -0.57
CA LYS A 75 -20.15 5.34 -0.86
C LYS A 75 -19.65 4.16 -1.69
N SER A 76 -18.46 4.29 -2.26
CA SER A 76 -17.80 3.16 -2.93
C SER A 76 -17.13 2.21 -1.92
N ARG A 77 -17.09 0.90 -2.20
CA ARG A 77 -16.34 -0.07 -1.39
C ARG A 77 -14.89 0.34 -1.13
N PRO A 78 -14.11 0.85 -2.13
CA PRO A 78 -12.76 1.36 -1.88
C PRO A 78 -12.70 2.53 -0.90
N ALA A 79 -13.71 3.41 -0.86
CA ALA A 79 -13.78 4.50 0.10
C ALA A 79 -13.91 3.98 1.52
N VAL A 80 -14.84 3.04 1.76
CA VAL A 80 -15.02 2.38 3.06
C VAL A 80 -13.76 1.62 3.49
N ALA A 81 -13.16 0.84 2.59
CA ALA A 81 -11.93 0.13 2.88
C ALA A 81 -10.76 1.07 3.24
N ASN A 82 -10.64 2.20 2.55
CA ASN A 82 -9.61 3.20 2.84
C ASN A 82 -9.85 3.91 4.18
N ALA A 83 -11.09 4.20 4.55
CA ALA A 83 -11.42 4.76 5.85
C ALA A 83 -11.07 3.78 6.98
N LEU A 84 -11.49 2.52 6.87
CA LEU A 84 -11.19 1.49 7.87
C LEU A 84 -9.69 1.28 8.08
N ARG A 85 -8.89 1.37 7.03
CA ARG A 85 -7.43 1.26 7.15
C ARG A 85 -6.81 2.36 8.00
N LEU A 86 -7.42 3.54 8.10
CA LEU A 86 -6.90 4.60 8.96
C LEU A 86 -6.86 4.18 10.42
N LEU A 87 -7.80 3.35 10.87
CA LEU A 87 -7.88 2.87 12.26
C LEU A 87 -6.67 1.99 12.68
N SER A 88 -5.85 1.55 11.73
CA SER A 88 -4.61 0.81 12.01
C SER A 88 -3.38 1.71 12.22
N LEU A 89 -3.53 3.02 12.20
CA LEU A 89 -2.47 3.97 12.53
C LEU A 89 -2.28 4.07 14.03
N SER A 90 -1.10 4.57 14.45
CA SER A 90 -0.82 4.81 15.86
C SER A 90 -1.78 5.85 16.46
N PRO A 91 -2.13 5.74 17.76
CA PRO A 91 -3.07 6.66 18.41
C PRO A 91 -2.67 8.13 18.26
N ALA A 92 -1.38 8.42 18.34
CA ALA A 92 -0.86 9.78 18.18
C ALA A 92 -1.12 10.36 16.77
N VAL A 93 -1.01 9.54 15.72
CA VAL A 93 -1.31 9.95 14.34
C VAL A 93 -2.82 10.07 14.12
N LEU A 94 -3.64 9.19 14.74
CA LEU A 94 -5.10 9.28 14.68
C LEU A 94 -5.61 10.62 15.22
N GLU A 95 -5.06 11.11 16.35
CA GLU A 95 -5.44 12.42 16.89
C GLU A 95 -5.09 13.56 15.92
N LEU A 96 -3.94 13.51 15.22
CA LEU A 96 -3.57 14.51 14.21
C LEU A 96 -4.51 14.49 12.98
N VAL A 97 -5.12 13.35 12.68
CA VAL A 97 -6.14 13.26 11.61
C VAL A 97 -7.49 13.77 12.10
N LYS A 98 -7.83 13.49 13.34
CA LYS A 98 -9.10 13.85 13.97
C LYS A 98 -9.23 15.37 14.16
N ASP A 99 -8.14 16.03 14.54
CA ASP A 99 -8.09 17.49 14.70
C ASP A 99 -7.89 18.24 13.37
N GLY A 100 -7.70 17.52 12.26
CA GLY A 100 -7.51 18.07 10.92
C GLY A 100 -6.10 18.57 10.61
N SER A 101 -5.14 18.44 11.54
CA SER A 101 -3.73 18.82 11.32
C SER A 101 -3.06 17.95 10.24
N LEU A 102 -3.52 16.71 10.09
CA LEU A 102 -3.06 15.78 9.05
C LEU A 102 -4.24 15.30 8.21
N SER A 103 -4.18 15.46 6.89
CA SER A 103 -5.26 14.99 6.02
C SER A 103 -5.30 13.46 5.92
N ALA A 104 -6.49 12.90 5.66
CA ALA A 104 -6.67 11.45 5.43
C ALA A 104 -5.78 10.88 4.32
N GLY A 105 -5.41 11.71 3.33
CA GLY A 105 -4.47 11.33 2.27
C GLY A 105 -3.05 11.09 2.78
N HIS A 106 -2.54 12.01 3.61
CA HIS A 106 -1.23 11.88 4.25
C HIS A 106 -1.23 10.70 5.24
N ALA A 107 -2.29 10.56 6.04
CA ALA A 107 -2.47 9.45 6.96
C ALA A 107 -2.39 8.08 6.26
N ARG A 108 -3.06 7.93 5.10
CA ARG A 108 -2.97 6.70 4.29
C ARG A 108 -1.55 6.41 3.80
N ALA A 109 -0.76 7.45 3.48
CA ALA A 109 0.62 7.28 3.06
C ALA A 109 1.53 6.74 4.19
N LEU A 110 1.14 6.92 5.47
CA LEU A 110 1.86 6.42 6.64
C LEU A 110 1.59 4.94 6.97
N LEU A 111 0.52 4.34 6.45
CA LEU A 111 0.13 2.96 6.74
C LEU A 111 1.22 1.89 6.50
N PRO A 112 2.14 2.02 5.52
CA PRO A 112 3.23 1.06 5.33
C PRO A 112 4.30 1.09 6.44
N VAL A 113 4.35 2.15 7.23
CA VAL A 113 5.32 2.30 8.34
C VAL A 113 4.74 1.60 9.57
N LYS A 114 5.40 0.53 10.03
CA LYS A 114 4.90 -0.30 11.14
C LYS A 114 5.26 0.23 12.51
N ASP A 115 6.35 0.98 12.60
CA ASP A 115 6.83 1.55 13.87
C ASP A 115 6.08 2.84 14.18
N GLU A 116 5.40 2.88 15.32
CA GLU A 116 4.57 4.00 15.77
C GLU A 116 5.36 5.30 15.97
N ALA A 117 6.58 5.19 16.51
CA ALA A 117 7.45 6.35 16.74
C ALA A 117 7.89 6.96 15.39
N GLN A 118 8.20 6.11 14.40
CA GLN A 118 8.51 6.55 13.05
C GLN A 118 7.28 7.16 12.35
N GLN A 119 6.09 6.57 12.52
CA GLN A 119 4.86 7.15 11.98
C GLN A 119 4.66 8.58 12.46
N LEU A 120 4.78 8.80 13.78
CA LEU A 120 4.62 10.13 14.38
C LEU A 120 5.71 11.10 13.89
N SER A 121 6.97 10.68 13.85
CA SER A 121 8.08 11.50 13.34
C SER A 121 7.87 11.93 11.89
N ILE A 122 7.39 11.02 11.03
CA ILE A 122 7.08 11.35 9.64
C ILE A 122 5.88 12.30 9.56
N ALA A 123 4.82 12.06 10.34
CA ALA A 123 3.66 12.95 10.39
C ALA A 123 4.06 14.38 10.76
N GLN A 124 4.90 14.54 11.78
CA GLN A 124 5.44 15.85 12.19
C GLN A 124 6.25 16.53 11.07
N LYS A 125 7.10 15.77 10.36
CA LYS A 125 7.84 16.28 9.20
C LYS A 125 6.93 16.71 8.06
N VAL A 126 5.88 15.95 7.78
CA VAL A 126 4.88 16.27 6.75
C VAL A 126 4.20 17.60 7.06
N MET A 127 3.81 17.80 8.32
CA MET A 127 3.19 19.05 8.77
C MET A 127 4.18 20.24 8.74
N ALA A 128 5.38 20.05 9.28
CA ALA A 128 6.39 21.11 9.35
C ALA A 128 6.87 21.60 7.98
N LEU A 129 6.98 20.69 7.01
CA LEU A 129 7.49 20.98 5.67
C LEU A 129 6.36 21.20 4.63
N GLY A 130 5.10 21.05 5.01
CA GLY A 130 3.96 21.18 4.10
C GLY A 130 4.02 20.20 2.90
N LEU A 131 4.45 18.95 3.14
CA LEU A 131 4.64 17.98 2.06
C LEU A 131 3.30 17.60 1.43
N SER A 132 3.30 17.38 0.12
CA SER A 132 2.15 16.78 -0.57
C SER A 132 2.02 15.28 -0.27
N VAL A 133 0.83 14.69 -0.51
CA VAL A 133 0.59 13.25 -0.33
C VAL A 133 1.60 12.40 -1.13
N ARG A 134 1.92 12.78 -2.37
CA ARG A 134 2.91 12.06 -3.20
C ARG A 134 4.33 12.11 -2.62
N GLN A 135 4.74 13.26 -2.08
CA GLN A 135 6.04 13.39 -1.40
C GLN A 135 6.08 12.56 -0.12
N THR A 136 4.99 12.53 0.63
CA THR A 136 4.85 11.69 1.83
C THR A 136 4.94 10.19 1.47
N GLU A 137 4.27 9.74 0.43
CA GLU A 137 4.37 8.37 -0.07
C GLU A 137 5.81 8.00 -0.47
N ALA A 138 6.51 8.90 -1.18
CA ALA A 138 7.90 8.69 -1.57
C ALA A 138 8.83 8.60 -0.35
N LEU A 139 8.62 9.46 0.65
CA LEU A 139 9.35 9.45 1.92
C LEU A 139 9.15 8.14 2.67
N CYS A 140 7.90 7.70 2.84
CA CYS A 140 7.56 6.44 3.51
C CYS A 140 8.18 5.23 2.78
N LYS A 141 8.09 5.17 1.44
CA LYS A 141 8.71 4.11 0.64
C LYS A 141 10.22 4.04 0.83
N LYS A 142 10.90 5.19 0.88
CA LYS A 142 12.35 5.26 1.09
C LYS A 142 12.75 4.72 2.47
N LEU A 143 12.02 5.10 3.51
CA LEU A 143 12.27 4.66 4.88
C LEU A 143 11.93 3.17 5.07
N THR A 144 10.82 2.70 4.51
CA THR A 144 10.44 1.27 4.59
C THR A 144 11.43 0.37 3.83
N LYS A 145 12.01 0.83 2.72
CA LYS A 145 13.08 0.09 2.02
C LYS A 145 14.37 0.04 2.82
N GLN A 146 14.71 1.09 3.56
CA GLN A 146 15.90 1.12 4.43
C GLN A 146 15.71 0.28 5.70
N ALA A 147 14.48 0.14 6.19
CA ALA A 147 14.14 -0.67 7.36
C ALA A 147 13.97 -2.17 7.06
N GLN A 148 13.86 -2.57 5.78
CA GLN A 148 14.02 -3.98 5.45
C GLN A 148 15.50 -4.31 5.66
N PRO A 149 15.86 -5.27 6.57
CA PRO A 149 17.20 -5.77 6.59
C PRO A 149 17.48 -6.18 5.15
N VAL A 150 18.55 -5.65 4.57
CA VAL A 150 19.14 -6.21 3.36
C VAL A 150 19.19 -7.70 3.68
N LYS A 151 18.35 -8.51 3.05
CA LYS A 151 18.60 -9.95 3.05
C LYS A 151 20.01 -10.00 2.53
N GLU A 152 20.97 -10.25 3.43
CA GLU A 152 22.28 -10.71 3.03
C GLU A 152 21.96 -11.95 2.20
N GLN A 153 21.89 -11.74 0.91
CA GLN A 153 22.04 -12.85 -0.01
C GLN A 153 23.40 -13.40 0.38
N PRO A 154 23.49 -14.68 0.78
CA PRO A 154 24.80 -15.29 0.98
C PRO A 154 25.59 -14.88 -0.23
N PRO A 155 26.91 -14.53 -0.09
CA PRO A 155 27.68 -14.07 -1.21
C PRO A 155 27.45 -15.08 -2.31
N GLN A 156 26.62 -14.71 -3.29
CA GLN A 156 26.53 -15.46 -4.52
C GLN A 156 27.91 -15.22 -5.09
N VAL A 157 28.76 -16.20 -4.88
CA VAL A 157 29.95 -16.34 -5.71
C VAL A 157 29.37 -16.25 -7.10
N ASP A 158 29.66 -15.15 -7.80
CA ASP A 158 29.16 -15.00 -9.15
C ASP A 158 29.97 -15.99 -10.01
N TYR A 159 29.45 -17.23 -9.97
CA TYR A 159 30.06 -18.37 -10.66
C TYR A 159 30.37 -18.03 -12.12
N LEU A 160 29.56 -17.16 -12.72
CA LEU A 160 29.77 -16.68 -14.08
C LEU A 160 30.99 -15.76 -14.17
N ALA A 161 31.14 -14.83 -13.22
CA ALA A 161 32.29 -13.94 -13.16
C ALA A 161 33.58 -14.70 -12.86
N GLU A 162 33.51 -15.74 -12.04
CA GLU A 162 34.65 -16.61 -11.74
C GLU A 162 35.03 -17.45 -12.96
N CYS A 163 34.05 -18.05 -13.66
CA CYS A 163 34.26 -18.73 -14.92
C CYS A 163 34.83 -17.79 -16.02
N GLU A 164 34.31 -16.57 -16.14
CA GLU A 164 34.84 -15.57 -17.07
C GLU A 164 36.34 -15.28 -16.79
N LYS A 165 36.67 -15.14 -15.50
CA LYS A 165 38.06 -14.84 -15.08
C LYS A 165 38.99 -16.02 -15.34
N GLU A 166 38.56 -17.24 -15.01
CA GLU A 166 39.36 -18.46 -15.28
C GLU A 166 39.55 -18.69 -16.78
N LEU A 167 38.49 -18.56 -17.57
CA LEU A 167 38.59 -18.72 -19.04
C LEU A 167 39.44 -17.61 -19.66
N THR A 168 39.33 -16.37 -19.18
CA THR A 168 40.17 -15.26 -19.64
C THR A 168 41.63 -15.50 -19.33
N ALA A 169 41.98 -16.01 -18.14
CA ALA A 169 43.34 -16.34 -17.74
C ALA A 169 43.88 -17.54 -18.52
N GLY A 170 43.07 -18.58 -18.73
CA GLY A 170 43.49 -19.80 -19.46
C GLY A 170 43.62 -19.61 -20.96
N LEU A 171 42.81 -18.78 -21.58
CA LEU A 171 42.82 -18.55 -23.03
C LEU A 171 43.62 -17.30 -23.42
N GLY A 172 44.11 -16.52 -22.47
CA GLY A 172 44.88 -15.28 -22.72
C GLY A 172 44.11 -14.21 -23.50
N ARG A 173 42.80 -14.27 -23.52
CA ARG A 173 41.88 -13.36 -24.25
C ARG A 173 40.62 -13.10 -23.48
N LYS A 174 39.98 -11.99 -23.74
CA LYS A 174 38.73 -11.60 -23.04
C LYS A 174 37.59 -12.54 -23.38
N VAL A 175 37.04 -13.14 -22.35
CA VAL A 175 35.85 -14.02 -22.41
C VAL A 175 34.71 -13.34 -21.68
N ARG A 176 33.53 -13.36 -22.28
CA ARG A 176 32.28 -12.88 -21.68
C ARG A 176 31.21 -13.93 -21.74
N ILE A 177 30.58 -14.19 -20.61
CA ILE A 177 29.47 -15.18 -20.48
C ILE A 177 28.19 -14.44 -20.26
N VAL A 178 27.30 -14.49 -21.25
CA VAL A 178 25.93 -13.90 -21.14
C VAL A 178 24.95 -15.01 -20.84
N SER A 179 24.41 -15.02 -19.63
CA SER A 179 23.39 -15.98 -19.19
C SER A 179 21.99 -15.49 -19.52
N GLY A 180 21.15 -16.35 -20.08
CA GLY A 180 19.73 -16.12 -20.32
C GLY A 180 18.89 -17.23 -19.70
N LYS A 181 17.58 -17.02 -19.55
CA LYS A 181 16.67 -17.97 -18.88
C LYS A 181 16.62 -19.39 -19.49
N ARG A 182 16.92 -19.56 -20.78
CA ARG A 182 16.92 -20.85 -21.47
C ARG A 182 18.19 -21.12 -22.26
N LYS A 183 18.90 -20.09 -22.68
CA LYS A 183 20.11 -20.19 -23.48
C LYS A 183 21.10 -19.15 -22.99
N GLY A 184 22.34 -19.54 -22.82
CA GLY A 184 23.47 -18.64 -22.62
C GLY A 184 24.33 -18.59 -23.88
N ARG A 185 25.24 -17.62 -23.95
CA ARG A 185 26.28 -17.56 -24.99
C ARG A 185 27.60 -17.14 -24.36
N ILE A 186 28.68 -17.64 -24.94
CA ILE A 186 30.04 -17.27 -24.58
C ILE A 186 30.59 -16.46 -25.76
N GLU A 187 31.07 -15.27 -25.49
CA GLU A 187 31.72 -14.38 -26.45
C GLU A 187 33.22 -14.42 -26.21
N LEU A 188 33.97 -14.73 -27.25
CA LEU A 188 35.44 -14.79 -27.25
C LEU A 188 35.97 -13.70 -28.20
N GLU A 189 36.83 -12.82 -27.72
CA GLU A 189 37.51 -11.84 -28.57
C GLU A 189 38.67 -12.48 -29.30
N TYR A 190 38.89 -12.12 -30.57
CA TYR A 190 40.06 -12.51 -31.37
C TYR A 190 40.66 -11.30 -32.09
N TYR A 191 41.96 -11.33 -32.32
CA TYR A 191 42.74 -10.21 -32.88
C TYR A 191 43.40 -10.62 -34.19
N GLY A 192 42.71 -10.50 -35.31
CA GLY A 192 43.20 -10.85 -36.64
C GLY A 192 42.92 -12.27 -37.08
N GLN A 193 43.28 -12.60 -38.34
CA GLN A 193 42.98 -13.91 -38.95
C GLN A 193 43.76 -15.06 -38.35
N ASP A 194 45.04 -14.82 -38.03
CA ASP A 194 45.90 -15.84 -37.46
C ASP A 194 45.44 -16.28 -36.07
N ASP A 195 45.02 -15.32 -35.27
CA ASP A 195 44.48 -15.58 -33.93
C ASP A 195 43.09 -16.29 -34.01
N LEU A 196 42.27 -15.97 -35.00
CA LEU A 196 41.03 -16.68 -35.27
C LEU A 196 41.30 -18.15 -35.63
N GLN A 197 42.32 -18.42 -36.45
CA GLN A 197 42.69 -19.80 -36.82
C GLN A 197 43.14 -20.60 -35.60
N GLN A 198 43.98 -20.01 -34.73
CA GLN A 198 44.40 -20.67 -33.49
C GLN A 198 43.21 -20.96 -32.56
N LEU A 199 42.27 -20.02 -32.42
CA LEU A 199 41.07 -20.20 -31.63
C LEU A 199 40.17 -21.32 -32.21
N TYR A 200 40.02 -21.35 -33.54
CA TYR A 200 39.28 -22.41 -34.24
C TYR A 200 39.88 -23.80 -33.97
N ASP A 201 41.21 -23.92 -34.11
CA ASP A 201 41.90 -25.19 -33.89
C ASP A 201 41.81 -25.65 -32.43
N ALA A 202 41.88 -24.72 -31.46
CA ALA A 202 41.71 -25.01 -30.03
C ALA A 202 40.29 -25.51 -29.73
N LEU A 203 39.23 -24.84 -30.24
CA LEU A 203 37.87 -25.25 -30.08
C LEU A 203 37.55 -26.59 -30.77
N HIS A 204 38.16 -26.85 -31.93
CA HIS A 204 38.01 -28.11 -32.64
C HIS A 204 38.62 -29.31 -31.91
N THR A 205 39.67 -29.07 -31.15
CA THR A 205 40.35 -30.09 -30.34
C THR A 205 39.54 -30.55 -29.15
N ILE A 206 38.69 -29.66 -28.58
CA ILE A 206 37.78 -29.97 -27.47
C ILE A 206 36.73 -31.01 -27.92
N ARG A 207 36.22 -30.90 -29.15
CA ARG A 207 35.23 -31.83 -29.70
C ARG A 207 35.71 -33.27 -29.91
N LYS A 208 37.06 -33.46 -30.10
CA LYS A 208 37.65 -34.79 -30.28
C LYS A 208 37.84 -35.59 -28.98
N LYS A 209 37.91 -34.93 -27.81
CA LYS A 209 38.11 -35.59 -26.52
C LYS A 209 36.85 -36.28 -25.94
N GLU A 210 35.66 -35.99 -26.44
CA GLU A 210 34.42 -36.59 -25.96
C GLU A 210 34.01 -37.91 -26.70
N GLN A 211 34.87 -38.42 -27.62
CA GLN A 211 34.60 -39.64 -28.38
C GLN A 211 35.52 -40.82 -28.02
N HIS A 212 36.10 -40.81 -26.80
CA HIS A 212 36.87 -41.95 -26.28
C HIS A 212 36.41 -42.34 -24.88
#